data_f0b816a1c27b76e4426db9f11e277e28
#
_entry.id   f0b816a1c27b76e4426db9f11e277e28
#
_cell.length_a   1.000
_cell.length_b   1.000
_cell.length_c   1.000
_cell.angle_alpha   90.00
_cell.angle_beta   90.00
_cell.angle_gamma   90.00
#
_symmetry.space_group_name_H-M   'P 1'
#
loop_
_entity.id
_entity.type
_entity.pdbx_description
1 polymer ?
#
loop_
_entity_poly.entity_id
_entity_poly.type
_entity_poly.pdbx_seq_one_letter_code
_entity_poly.pdbx_strand_id
1 'polypeptide(L)'
;MLAAQATECGRQDLPHFAAPTRMSKKRHRSAAPPRTRLRKVNPFPHAFEPGERLEGWKQIAVYLKRDVRTIQRWEIAEQFPVRRQMHRKLGSVLAFKGELDRWVEQRCSLQNKESPATTLRVYELYLKGRQLFHQFRRRNFERAREMFARAIELDPKYAAAHAGYADCCSYLYLYWEATRENLEAADSASRKAVELAPKLAETHASRGVSLSTLRNYPDAQKEFRVAIRLDPRLFEAHYFYGRACLAQGKFKEAIQPFQAAARVRPEDYQALGFLGTAYTGLGHKAEAAAAYARAIEVAKQQLAVNPGDVRALYLGAVAWARIGHRKEALAWAAKALALDSKDSAVLYNVGCLYAVLRRTEEALECLRKVVRSGWRKEWIKNDPDLSSLRENAKFQRLLA
;
A
#
# COMPACT_ATOMS: atom_id res chain seq x y z
N MET A 1 42.96 7.13 29.25
CA MET A 1 42.90 7.72 30.58
C MET A 1 41.48 8.09 30.89
N LEU A 2 40.96 7.48 31.98
CA LEU A 2 39.76 7.78 32.80
C LEU A 2 38.42 7.58 32.06
N ALA A 3 37.63 6.50 32.17
CA ALA A 3 37.13 5.73 33.35
C ALA A 3 36.21 6.53 34.28
N ALA A 4 34.95 6.02 34.29
CA ALA A 4 34.02 5.98 35.42
C ALA A 4 33.37 7.29 35.90
N GLN A 5 32.05 7.32 35.80
CA GLN A 5 31.16 7.55 36.93
C GLN A 5 29.73 7.07 36.61
N ALA A 6 29.37 5.95 37.24
CA ALA A 6 27.99 5.57 37.49
C ALA A 6 27.58 6.17 38.86
N THR A 7 26.40 6.75 38.98
CA THR A 7 25.59 6.75 40.21
C THR A 7 24.14 7.17 39.91
N GLU A 8 23.23 6.27 40.27
CA GLU A 8 21.96 6.43 40.97
C GLU A 8 21.00 7.57 40.60
N CYS A 9 19.82 7.17 40.12
CA CYS A 9 18.53 7.69 40.64
C CYS A 9 17.40 6.81 40.10
N GLY A 10 16.69 6.15 40.94
CA GLY A 10 15.40 6.52 41.46
C GLY A 10 14.35 5.53 41.01
N ARG A 11 14.09 4.50 41.85
CA ARG A 11 12.85 3.69 41.77
C ARG A 11 11.67 4.62 42.03
N GLN A 12 10.70 4.67 41.14
CA GLN A 12 9.35 5.14 41.44
C GLN A 12 8.33 4.04 41.22
N ASP A 13 7.48 3.94 42.22
CA ASP A 13 6.53 2.91 42.54
C ASP A 13 5.44 2.72 41.46
N LEU A 14 5.13 1.45 41.15
CA LEU A 14 3.93 1.05 40.45
C LEU A 14 2.78 0.90 41.48
N PRO A 15 1.57 1.38 41.21
CA PRO A 15 0.44 1.18 42.11
C PRO A 15 -0.09 -0.26 42.08
N HIS A 16 -0.22 -0.84 43.26
CA HIS A 16 -0.89 -2.11 43.52
C HIS A 16 -2.36 -2.07 43.12
N PHE A 17 -2.78 -2.94 42.20
CA PHE A 17 -4.19 -3.26 42.03
C PHE A 17 -4.60 -4.35 43.00
N ALA A 18 -5.55 -3.99 43.88
CA ALA A 18 -6.15 -4.84 44.87
C ALA A 18 -7.04 -5.93 44.25
N ALA A 19 -6.95 -7.14 44.78
CA ALA A 19 -7.80 -8.27 44.39
C ALA A 19 -9.25 -8.07 44.85
N PRO A 20 -10.26 -8.47 44.06
CA PRO A 20 -11.63 -8.40 44.51
C PRO A 20 -12.02 -9.61 45.42
N THR A 21 -12.67 -9.25 46.50
CA THR A 21 -13.26 -10.07 47.56
C THR A 21 -14.24 -11.10 47.02
N ARG A 22 -14.16 -12.29 47.58
CA ARG A 22 -15.13 -13.40 47.42
C ARG A 22 -16.53 -12.99 47.88
N MET A 23 -17.49 -12.98 46.94
CA MET A 23 -18.92 -13.01 47.30
C MET A 23 -19.55 -14.36 47.03
N SER A 24 -20.33 -14.77 48.00
CA SER A 24 -20.99 -16.05 48.22
C SER A 24 -21.97 -16.42 47.09
N LYS A 25 -21.94 -17.71 46.66
CA LYS A 25 -22.86 -18.33 45.71
C LYS A 25 -24.23 -18.55 46.32
N LYS A 26 -25.26 -17.83 45.87
CA LYS A 26 -26.67 -18.29 45.91
C LYS A 26 -26.99 -18.95 44.57
N ARG A 27 -27.33 -20.25 44.64
CA ARG A 27 -27.77 -21.04 43.49
C ARG A 27 -29.21 -20.64 43.13
N HIS A 28 -29.40 -19.99 41.99
CA HIS A 28 -30.68 -19.97 41.26
C HIS A 28 -30.62 -21.02 40.14
N ARG A 29 -31.47 -22.04 40.25
CA ARG A 29 -31.80 -22.95 39.16
C ARG A 29 -32.58 -22.16 38.10
N SER A 30 -31.98 -21.91 36.96
CA SER A 30 -32.65 -21.42 35.77
C SER A 30 -32.81 -22.58 34.79
N ALA A 31 -34.04 -22.78 34.32
CA ALA A 31 -34.42 -23.84 33.38
C ALA A 31 -33.71 -23.68 32.04
N ALA A 32 -33.23 -24.78 31.47
CA ALA A 32 -32.61 -24.86 30.17
C ALA A 32 -33.65 -24.52 29.04
N PRO A 33 -33.30 -23.74 28.04
CA PRO A 33 -34.18 -23.53 26.89
C PRO A 33 -34.31 -24.78 26.02
N PRO A 34 -35.42 -24.97 25.30
CA PRO A 34 -35.67 -26.16 24.51
C PRO A 34 -34.66 -26.29 23.35
N ARG A 35 -34.08 -27.48 23.23
CA ARG A 35 -33.18 -27.86 22.14
C ARG A 35 -33.95 -27.82 20.80
N THR A 36 -33.80 -26.76 20.02
CA THR A 36 -34.24 -26.72 18.62
C THR A 36 -33.39 -27.73 17.84
N ARG A 37 -33.99 -28.79 17.34
CA ARG A 37 -33.38 -29.73 16.39
C ARG A 37 -33.08 -28.99 15.10
N LEU A 38 -31.84 -28.56 14.88
CA LEU A 38 -31.35 -28.14 13.57
C LEU A 38 -31.49 -29.35 12.61
N ARG A 39 -32.35 -29.22 11.61
CA ARG A 39 -32.40 -30.11 10.45
C ARG A 39 -31.02 -30.06 9.79
N LYS A 40 -30.29 -31.18 9.78
CA LYS A 40 -29.05 -31.33 9.02
C LYS A 40 -29.35 -31.20 7.53
N VAL A 41 -29.08 -30.07 6.93
CA VAL A 41 -29.00 -29.92 5.48
C VAL A 41 -27.70 -30.57 5.05
N ASN A 42 -27.80 -31.56 4.17
CA ASN A 42 -26.64 -32.26 3.59
C ASN A 42 -26.00 -31.31 2.56
N PRO A 43 -24.75 -30.83 2.73
CA PRO A 43 -24.15 -29.87 1.83
C PRO A 43 -23.64 -30.46 0.52
N PHE A 44 -23.85 -31.77 0.26
CA PHE A 44 -23.38 -32.43 -0.97
C PHE A 44 -24.53 -33.04 -1.78
N PRO A 45 -25.13 -32.31 -2.74
CA PRO A 45 -26.29 -32.77 -3.50
C PRO A 45 -25.96 -33.64 -4.72
N HIS A 46 -24.73 -34.11 -4.93
CA HIS A 46 -24.38 -34.86 -6.15
C HIS A 46 -24.02 -36.32 -5.86
N ALA A 47 -24.64 -37.22 -6.57
CA ALA A 47 -24.32 -38.64 -6.62
C ALA A 47 -22.90 -38.82 -7.17
N PHE A 48 -22.00 -39.31 -6.32
CA PHE A 48 -20.64 -39.65 -6.71
C PHE A 48 -20.55 -41.15 -6.96
N GLU A 49 -19.73 -41.54 -7.95
CA GLU A 49 -19.35 -42.93 -8.20
C GLU A 49 -18.88 -43.62 -6.93
N PRO A 50 -19.21 -44.90 -6.72
CA PRO A 50 -18.84 -45.61 -5.47
C PRO A 50 -17.36 -45.90 -5.47
N GLY A 51 -16.56 -44.94 -4.96
CA GLY A 51 -15.17 -45.19 -4.56
C GLY A 51 -15.09 -46.16 -3.41
N GLU A 52 -13.90 -46.76 -3.14
CA GLU A 52 -13.69 -47.71 -2.06
C GLU A 52 -14.27 -47.22 -0.73
N ARG A 53 -15.15 -48.04 -0.17
CA ARG A 53 -15.89 -47.78 1.06
C ARG A 53 -15.09 -48.25 2.26
N LEU A 54 -15.02 -47.43 3.30
CA LEU A 54 -14.43 -47.76 4.60
C LEU A 54 -15.54 -47.89 5.64
N GLU A 55 -15.52 -48.96 6.43
CA GLU A 55 -16.51 -49.24 7.43
C GLU A 55 -15.93 -49.18 8.86
N GLY A 56 -16.56 -48.33 9.68
CA GLY A 56 -16.18 -48.15 11.07
C GLY A 56 -14.96 -47.24 11.27
N TRP A 57 -14.90 -46.66 12.46
CA TRP A 57 -13.86 -45.72 12.86
C TRP A 57 -12.44 -46.27 12.72
N LYS A 58 -12.22 -47.56 12.93
CA LYS A 58 -10.88 -48.17 12.85
C LYS A 58 -10.33 -48.15 11.43
N GLN A 59 -11.15 -48.50 10.40
CA GLN A 59 -10.71 -48.50 9.02
C GLN A 59 -10.44 -47.09 8.54
N ILE A 60 -11.29 -46.11 8.90
CA ILE A 60 -11.11 -44.69 8.59
C ILE A 60 -9.83 -44.15 9.25
N ALA A 61 -9.56 -44.53 10.51
CA ALA A 61 -8.38 -44.14 11.25
C ALA A 61 -7.09 -44.66 10.62
N VAL A 62 -7.07 -45.94 10.24
CA VAL A 62 -5.93 -46.56 9.53
C VAL A 62 -5.68 -45.87 8.19
N TYR A 63 -6.73 -45.63 7.43
CA TYR A 63 -6.63 -44.96 6.13
C TYR A 63 -6.02 -43.57 6.22
N LEU A 64 -6.49 -42.76 7.17
CA LEU A 64 -6.02 -41.40 7.38
C LEU A 64 -4.74 -41.34 8.22
N LYS A 65 -4.18 -42.44 8.66
CA LYS A 65 -3.01 -42.54 9.58
C LYS A 65 -3.17 -41.64 10.81
N ARG A 66 -4.35 -41.70 11.44
CA ARG A 66 -4.70 -40.93 12.64
C ARG A 66 -5.39 -41.86 13.68
N ASP A 67 -5.39 -41.42 14.93
CA ASP A 67 -6.13 -42.12 15.97
C ASP A 67 -7.66 -41.90 15.87
N VAL A 68 -8.44 -42.83 16.36
CA VAL A 68 -9.92 -42.80 16.31
C VAL A 68 -10.48 -41.56 17.02
N ARG A 69 -9.88 -41.15 18.13
CA ARG A 69 -10.36 -39.98 18.90
C ARG A 69 -10.21 -38.67 18.11
N THR A 70 -9.12 -38.53 17.38
CA THR A 70 -8.87 -37.38 16.49
C THR A 70 -9.95 -37.32 15.43
N ILE A 71 -10.30 -38.43 14.76
CA ILE A 71 -11.30 -38.44 13.69
C ILE A 71 -12.70 -38.14 14.24
N GLN A 72 -13.05 -38.69 15.38
CA GLN A 72 -14.32 -38.43 16.07
C GLN A 72 -14.44 -36.94 16.46
N ARG A 73 -13.33 -36.29 16.88
CA ARG A 73 -13.30 -34.86 17.14
C ARG A 73 -13.54 -34.05 15.87
N TRP A 74 -12.97 -34.47 14.74
CA TRP A 74 -13.20 -33.81 13.43
C TRP A 74 -14.67 -33.96 12.98
N GLU A 75 -15.31 -35.11 13.22
CA GLU A 75 -16.74 -35.26 12.96
C GLU A 75 -17.59 -34.22 13.70
N ILE A 76 -17.24 -33.97 14.97
CA ILE A 76 -17.99 -33.02 15.81
C ILE A 76 -17.69 -31.55 15.44
N ALA A 77 -16.42 -31.22 15.20
CA ALA A 77 -15.96 -29.83 15.08
C ALA A 77 -15.85 -29.32 13.63
N GLU A 78 -15.60 -30.21 12.65
CA GLU A 78 -15.10 -29.77 11.33
C GLU A 78 -15.88 -30.36 10.14
N GLN A 79 -17.12 -30.78 10.33
CA GLN A 79 -17.97 -31.37 9.26
C GLN A 79 -17.28 -32.52 8.49
N PHE A 80 -16.59 -33.38 9.22
CA PHE A 80 -15.88 -34.53 8.63
C PHE A 80 -16.84 -35.47 7.85
N PRO A 81 -16.49 -35.91 6.59
CA PRO A 81 -17.42 -36.56 5.68
C PRO A 81 -17.65 -38.05 6.05
N VAL A 82 -18.45 -38.29 7.07
CA VAL A 82 -18.90 -39.63 7.46
C VAL A 82 -20.42 -39.73 7.42
N ARG A 83 -20.91 -40.94 7.13
CA ARG A 83 -22.33 -41.28 7.13
C ARG A 83 -22.61 -42.26 8.23
N ARG A 84 -23.69 -42.06 8.97
CA ARG A 84 -24.16 -42.99 10.04
C ARG A 84 -25.30 -43.84 9.51
N GLN A 85 -25.09 -45.17 9.48
CA GLN A 85 -26.16 -46.11 9.24
C GLN A 85 -26.82 -46.49 10.56
N MET A 86 -28.11 -46.25 10.68
CA MET A 86 -28.90 -46.60 11.84
C MET A 86 -29.38 -48.03 11.68
N HIS A 87 -28.73 -48.96 12.40
CA HIS A 87 -29.25 -50.32 12.61
C HIS A 87 -29.85 -50.48 14.02
N ARG A 88 -30.78 -51.39 14.19
CA ARG A 88 -31.63 -51.52 15.39
C ARG A 88 -30.88 -51.62 16.75
N LYS A 89 -29.57 -51.84 16.80
CA LYS A 89 -28.80 -51.95 18.06
C LYS A 89 -27.45 -51.19 18.08
N LEU A 90 -26.83 -50.83 16.97
CA LEU A 90 -25.54 -50.09 16.94
C LEU A 90 -25.42 -49.34 15.61
N GLY A 91 -25.28 -48.03 15.66
CA GLY A 91 -25.02 -47.20 14.47
C GLY A 91 -23.61 -47.47 13.94
N SER A 92 -23.49 -48.00 12.70
CA SER A 92 -22.21 -48.10 12.00
C SER A 92 -21.88 -46.80 11.29
N VAL A 93 -20.58 -46.48 11.22
CA VAL A 93 -20.07 -45.31 10.51
C VAL A 93 -19.38 -45.78 9.26
N LEU A 94 -19.62 -45.09 8.14
CA LEU A 94 -18.98 -45.36 6.87
C LEU A 94 -18.48 -44.05 6.24
N ALA A 95 -17.41 -44.13 5.45
CA ALA A 95 -16.87 -43.06 4.63
C ALA A 95 -16.39 -43.60 3.31
N PHE A 96 -16.25 -42.70 2.30
CA PHE A 96 -15.66 -43.05 1.02
C PHE A 96 -14.27 -42.38 0.88
N LYS A 97 -13.28 -43.16 0.42
CA LYS A 97 -11.89 -42.68 0.32
C LYS A 97 -11.77 -41.37 -0.42
N GLY A 98 -12.39 -41.22 -1.59
CA GLY A 98 -12.34 -39.99 -2.37
C GLY A 98 -13.02 -38.77 -1.71
N GLU A 99 -13.98 -38.96 -0.81
CA GLU A 99 -14.55 -37.88 0.02
C GLU A 99 -13.57 -37.46 1.14
N LEU A 100 -12.90 -38.45 1.74
CA LEU A 100 -11.89 -38.23 2.78
C LEU A 100 -10.66 -37.49 2.19
N ASP A 101 -10.18 -37.93 1.05
CA ASP A 101 -9.01 -37.30 0.40
C ASP A 101 -9.27 -35.83 0.06
N ARG A 102 -10.41 -35.51 -0.55
CA ARG A 102 -10.82 -34.14 -0.84
C ARG A 102 -10.98 -33.28 0.43
N TRP A 103 -11.53 -33.87 1.49
CA TRP A 103 -11.66 -33.16 2.76
C TRP A 103 -10.28 -32.90 3.39
N VAL A 104 -9.35 -33.86 3.33
CA VAL A 104 -7.96 -33.68 3.77
C VAL A 104 -7.26 -32.61 2.96
N GLU A 105 -7.39 -32.62 1.62
CA GLU A 105 -6.81 -31.58 0.75
C GLU A 105 -7.37 -30.21 1.05
N GLN A 106 -8.68 -30.05 1.20
CA GLN A 106 -9.31 -28.81 1.58
C GLN A 106 -8.84 -28.33 2.95
N ARG A 107 -8.76 -29.23 3.94
CA ARG A 107 -8.26 -28.92 5.27
C ARG A 107 -6.80 -28.51 5.27
N CYS A 108 -5.95 -29.22 4.55
CA CYS A 108 -4.53 -28.86 4.38
C CYS A 108 -4.37 -27.50 3.70
N SER A 109 -5.17 -27.20 2.68
CA SER A 109 -5.15 -25.91 1.99
C SER A 109 -5.60 -24.75 2.91
N LEU A 110 -6.60 -24.99 3.76
CA LEU A 110 -7.06 -23.99 4.75
C LEU A 110 -6.02 -23.79 5.87
N GLN A 111 -5.44 -24.89 6.40
CA GLN A 111 -4.40 -24.82 7.44
C GLN A 111 -3.10 -24.21 6.92
N ASN A 112 -2.71 -24.45 5.67
CA ASN A 112 -1.56 -23.82 5.05
C ASN A 112 -1.77 -22.30 4.81
N LYS A 113 -3.01 -21.87 4.54
CA LYS A 113 -3.34 -20.44 4.38
C LYS A 113 -3.35 -19.67 5.72
N GLU A 114 -3.64 -20.33 6.81
CA GLU A 114 -3.75 -19.72 8.15
C GLU A 114 -2.57 -20.10 9.07
N SER A 115 -1.52 -20.74 8.57
CA SER A 115 -0.36 -21.08 9.39
C SER A 115 0.40 -19.81 9.82
N PRO A 116 0.95 -19.76 11.05
CA PRO A 116 1.81 -18.64 11.46
C PRO A 116 2.96 -18.36 10.49
N ALA A 117 3.51 -19.40 9.86
CA ALA A 117 4.54 -19.26 8.84
C ALA A 117 4.03 -18.57 7.56
N THR A 118 2.81 -18.88 7.11
CA THR A 118 2.20 -18.20 5.96
C THR A 118 1.91 -16.74 6.27
N THR A 119 1.35 -16.44 7.44
CA THR A 119 1.12 -15.06 7.90
C THR A 119 2.41 -14.27 7.96
N LEU A 120 3.49 -14.84 8.51
CA LEU A 120 4.81 -14.21 8.53
C LEU A 120 5.33 -13.96 7.11
N ARG A 121 5.19 -14.93 6.21
CA ARG A 121 5.63 -14.82 4.82
C ARG A 121 4.89 -13.73 4.06
N VAL A 122 3.58 -13.62 4.24
CA VAL A 122 2.75 -12.54 3.68
C VAL A 122 3.26 -11.17 4.15
N TYR A 123 3.52 -11.04 5.45
CA TYR A 123 4.02 -9.81 6.03
C TYR A 123 5.43 -9.45 5.54
N GLU A 124 6.34 -10.42 5.42
CA GLU A 124 7.67 -10.22 4.84
C GLU A 124 7.61 -9.71 3.39
N LEU A 125 6.74 -10.31 2.56
CA LEU A 125 6.54 -9.88 1.17
C LEU A 125 5.98 -8.45 1.12
N TYR A 126 5.01 -8.13 1.98
CA TYR A 126 4.46 -6.80 2.09
C TYR A 126 5.52 -5.76 2.49
N LEU A 127 6.31 -6.03 3.53
CA LEU A 127 7.38 -5.13 3.96
C LEU A 127 8.44 -4.92 2.85
N LYS A 128 8.82 -5.99 2.15
CA LYS A 128 9.75 -5.90 1.03
C LYS A 128 9.18 -5.09 -0.14
N GLY A 129 7.88 -5.27 -0.43
CA GLY A 129 7.16 -4.45 -1.40
C GLY A 129 7.17 -2.96 -1.01
N ARG A 130 6.88 -2.63 0.26
CA ARG A 130 6.94 -1.26 0.79
C ARG A 130 8.35 -0.66 0.69
N GLN A 131 9.38 -1.41 1.04
CA GLN A 131 10.76 -0.97 0.94
C GLN A 131 11.15 -0.62 -0.50
N LEU A 132 10.79 -1.46 -1.46
CA LEU A 132 11.05 -1.22 -2.88
C LEU A 132 10.26 -0.01 -3.40
N PHE A 133 8.98 0.13 -3.03
CA PHE A 133 8.11 1.23 -3.41
C PHE A 133 8.71 2.60 -3.07
N HIS A 134 9.33 2.75 -1.91
CA HIS A 134 9.90 4.02 -1.46
C HIS A 134 11.18 4.43 -2.19
N GLN A 135 11.82 3.54 -2.96
CA GLN A 135 13.05 3.88 -3.70
C GLN A 135 12.82 4.62 -5.02
N PHE A 136 11.59 4.85 -5.41
CA PHE A 136 11.13 5.62 -6.56
C PHE A 136 11.92 5.39 -7.86
N ARG A 137 12.02 4.15 -8.30
CA ARG A 137 12.58 3.74 -9.60
C ARG A 137 11.62 2.78 -10.28
N ARG A 138 11.46 2.88 -11.61
CA ARG A 138 10.57 2.00 -12.40
C ARG A 138 10.73 0.53 -12.01
N ARG A 139 11.95 0.01 -12.11
CA ARG A 139 12.25 -1.40 -11.79
C ARG A 139 11.86 -1.79 -10.36
N ASN A 140 11.93 -0.85 -9.42
CA ASN A 140 11.56 -1.11 -8.04
C ASN A 140 10.04 -1.13 -7.84
N PHE A 141 9.29 -0.31 -8.60
CA PHE A 141 7.83 -0.40 -8.62
C PHE A 141 7.34 -1.72 -9.24
N GLU A 142 7.97 -2.19 -10.33
CA GLU A 142 7.69 -3.48 -10.93
C GLU A 142 7.92 -4.62 -9.93
N ARG A 143 9.07 -4.63 -9.25
CA ARG A 143 9.38 -5.62 -8.22
C ARG A 143 8.48 -5.51 -6.99
N ALA A 144 8.14 -4.29 -6.55
CA ALA A 144 7.22 -4.09 -5.44
C ALA A 144 5.84 -4.66 -5.77
N ARG A 145 5.35 -4.43 -7.01
CA ARG A 145 4.10 -4.99 -7.52
C ARG A 145 4.10 -6.51 -7.46
N GLU A 146 5.21 -7.17 -7.87
CA GLU A 146 5.37 -8.62 -7.75
C GLU A 146 5.32 -9.10 -6.30
N MET A 147 5.98 -8.39 -5.36
CA MET A 147 5.93 -8.76 -3.94
C MET A 147 4.52 -8.67 -3.36
N PHE A 148 3.79 -7.60 -3.69
CA PHE A 148 2.39 -7.45 -3.28
C PHE A 148 1.49 -8.49 -3.93
N ALA A 149 1.68 -8.80 -5.22
CA ALA A 149 0.93 -9.86 -5.90
C ALA A 149 1.11 -11.22 -5.22
N ARG A 150 2.35 -11.61 -4.89
CA ARG A 150 2.64 -12.84 -4.15
C ARG A 150 2.05 -12.84 -2.73
N ALA A 151 2.02 -11.69 -2.06
CA ALA A 151 1.36 -11.57 -0.77
C ALA A 151 -0.16 -11.82 -0.89
N ILE A 152 -0.80 -11.29 -1.95
CA ILE A 152 -2.22 -11.50 -2.27
C ILE A 152 -2.51 -12.97 -2.64
N GLU A 153 -1.62 -13.63 -3.37
CA GLU A 153 -1.75 -15.07 -3.68
C GLU A 153 -1.75 -15.93 -2.42
N LEU A 154 -0.89 -15.60 -1.44
CA LEU A 154 -0.81 -16.32 -0.17
C LEU A 154 -1.97 -15.99 0.77
N ASP A 155 -2.39 -14.73 0.83
CA ASP A 155 -3.55 -14.26 1.60
C ASP A 155 -4.36 -13.25 0.78
N PRO A 156 -5.41 -13.71 0.06
CA PRO A 156 -6.30 -12.84 -0.72
C PRO A 156 -7.09 -11.82 0.12
N LYS A 157 -7.09 -11.95 1.46
CA LYS A 157 -7.78 -11.02 2.37
C LYS A 157 -6.84 -9.97 2.96
N TYR A 158 -5.55 -10.00 2.64
CA TYR A 158 -4.59 -9.04 3.18
C TYR A 158 -4.72 -7.67 2.49
N ALA A 159 -5.61 -6.83 3.01
CA ALA A 159 -6.00 -5.53 2.43
C ALA A 159 -4.81 -4.61 2.13
N ALA A 160 -3.78 -4.59 2.99
CA ALA A 160 -2.61 -3.74 2.81
C ALA A 160 -1.78 -4.13 1.57
N ALA A 161 -1.76 -5.42 1.19
CA ALA A 161 -1.10 -5.85 -0.05
C ALA A 161 -1.88 -5.40 -1.29
N HIS A 162 -3.21 -5.47 -1.26
CA HIS A 162 -4.05 -4.90 -2.33
C HIS A 162 -3.84 -3.40 -2.50
N ALA A 163 -3.75 -2.64 -1.41
CA ALA A 163 -3.44 -1.21 -1.44
C ALA A 163 -2.06 -0.95 -2.06
N GLY A 164 -1.01 -1.65 -1.60
CA GLY A 164 0.34 -1.51 -2.15
C GLY A 164 0.45 -1.91 -3.62
N TYR A 165 -0.26 -2.95 -4.05
CA TYR A 165 -0.35 -3.35 -5.45
C TYR A 165 -1.01 -2.25 -6.31
N ALA A 166 -2.13 -1.69 -5.84
CA ALA A 166 -2.83 -0.60 -6.52
C ALA A 166 -1.96 0.66 -6.64
N ASP A 167 -1.21 1.00 -5.58
CA ASP A 167 -0.27 2.11 -5.60
C ASP A 167 0.82 1.90 -6.65
N CYS A 168 1.41 0.70 -6.73
CA CYS A 168 2.41 0.38 -7.75
C CYS A 168 1.85 0.55 -9.17
N CYS A 169 0.65 0.01 -9.45
CA CYS A 169 -0.01 0.15 -10.75
C CYS A 169 -0.31 1.62 -11.07
N SER A 170 -0.81 2.40 -10.09
CA SER A 170 -1.05 3.84 -10.25
C SER A 170 0.22 4.61 -10.60
N TYR A 171 1.33 4.31 -9.92
CA TYR A 171 2.60 4.98 -10.18
C TYR A 171 3.23 4.58 -11.51
N LEU A 172 3.20 3.28 -11.86
CA LEU A 172 3.65 2.83 -13.17
C LEU A 172 2.88 3.54 -14.28
N TYR A 173 1.55 3.64 -14.15
CA TYR A 173 0.71 4.37 -15.08
C TYR A 173 1.06 5.86 -15.18
N LEU A 174 1.30 6.51 -14.04
CA LEU A 174 1.53 7.97 -13.99
C LEU A 174 2.89 8.38 -14.56
N TYR A 175 3.92 7.56 -14.39
CA TYR A 175 5.31 7.96 -14.62
C TYR A 175 6.04 7.19 -15.72
N TRP A 176 5.57 5.99 -16.11
CA TRP A 176 6.34 5.16 -17.05
C TRP A 176 5.48 4.45 -18.09
N GLU A 177 4.37 3.85 -17.70
CA GLU A 177 3.56 2.97 -18.56
C GLU A 177 2.08 3.32 -18.43
N ALA A 178 1.62 4.29 -19.20
CA ALA A 178 0.21 4.72 -19.20
C ALA A 178 -0.67 3.69 -19.95
N THR A 179 -0.60 2.40 -19.53
CA THR A 179 -1.37 1.31 -20.12
C THR A 179 -2.72 1.16 -19.44
N ARG A 180 -3.69 0.64 -20.21
CA ARG A 180 -5.03 0.37 -19.69
C ARG A 180 -5.00 -0.67 -18.57
N GLU A 181 -4.13 -1.67 -18.68
CA GLU A 181 -3.95 -2.75 -17.71
C GLU A 181 -3.52 -2.18 -16.34
N ASN A 182 -2.55 -1.27 -16.31
CA ASN A 182 -2.13 -0.62 -15.06
C ASN A 182 -3.26 0.20 -14.43
N LEU A 183 -4.06 0.87 -15.26
CA LEU A 183 -5.18 1.69 -14.78
C LEU A 183 -6.30 0.84 -14.18
N GLU A 184 -6.72 -0.23 -14.87
CA GLU A 184 -7.75 -1.16 -14.43
C GLU A 184 -7.30 -1.96 -13.19
N ALA A 185 -6.04 -2.39 -13.15
CA ALA A 185 -5.45 -3.08 -12.00
C ALA A 185 -5.42 -2.17 -10.75
N ALA A 186 -5.06 -0.90 -10.92
CA ALA A 186 -5.08 0.07 -9.82
C ALA A 186 -6.50 0.28 -9.27
N ASP A 187 -7.49 0.44 -10.15
CA ASP A 187 -8.90 0.62 -9.76
C ASP A 187 -9.44 -0.61 -9.02
N SER A 188 -9.28 -1.79 -9.60
CA SER A 188 -9.77 -3.04 -9.03
C SER A 188 -9.13 -3.35 -7.67
N ALA A 189 -7.80 -3.28 -7.58
CA ALA A 189 -7.10 -3.61 -6.34
C ALA A 189 -7.36 -2.60 -5.22
N SER A 190 -7.41 -1.29 -5.52
CA SER A 190 -7.72 -0.28 -4.50
C SER A 190 -9.15 -0.39 -3.99
N ARG A 191 -10.12 -0.73 -4.85
CA ARG A 191 -11.50 -1.01 -4.47
C ARG A 191 -11.57 -2.22 -3.54
N LYS A 192 -10.85 -3.30 -3.89
CA LYS A 192 -10.77 -4.51 -3.07
C LYS A 192 -10.12 -4.24 -1.71
N ALA A 193 -9.10 -3.40 -1.65
CA ALA A 193 -8.47 -3.01 -0.40
C ALA A 193 -9.46 -2.33 0.57
N VAL A 194 -10.25 -1.38 0.08
CA VAL A 194 -11.28 -0.69 0.90
C VAL A 194 -12.40 -1.65 1.32
N GLU A 195 -12.84 -2.54 0.43
CA GLU A 195 -13.84 -3.58 0.75
C GLU A 195 -13.37 -4.48 1.90
N LEU A 196 -12.10 -4.93 1.86
CA LEU A 196 -11.52 -5.82 2.87
C LEU A 196 -11.27 -5.13 4.21
N ALA A 197 -10.84 -3.87 4.20
CA ALA A 197 -10.50 -3.13 5.41
C ALA A 197 -10.97 -1.66 5.37
N PRO A 198 -12.29 -1.39 5.49
CA PRO A 198 -12.85 -0.05 5.37
C PRO A 198 -12.50 0.89 6.54
N LYS A 199 -11.84 0.40 7.57
CA LYS A 199 -11.35 1.19 8.71
C LYS A 199 -9.82 1.39 8.70
N LEU A 200 -9.14 0.92 7.67
CA LEU A 200 -7.69 1.09 7.51
C LEU A 200 -7.41 2.32 6.65
N ALA A 201 -6.72 3.30 7.20
CA ALA A 201 -6.47 4.59 6.54
C ALA A 201 -5.71 4.44 5.21
N GLU A 202 -4.75 3.52 5.14
CA GLU A 202 -3.94 3.25 3.96
C GLU A 202 -4.76 2.76 2.76
N THR A 203 -5.84 2.00 2.99
CA THR A 203 -6.70 1.53 1.89
C THR A 203 -7.45 2.68 1.23
N HIS A 204 -7.93 3.64 2.02
CA HIS A 204 -8.57 4.85 1.52
C HIS A 204 -7.56 5.78 0.83
N ALA A 205 -6.34 5.92 1.36
CA ALA A 205 -5.29 6.71 0.72
C ALA A 205 -4.94 6.11 -0.67
N SER A 206 -4.75 4.80 -0.77
CA SER A 206 -4.51 4.09 -2.03
C SER A 206 -5.70 4.23 -2.99
N ARG A 207 -6.94 4.13 -2.49
CA ARG A 207 -8.14 4.37 -3.30
C ARG A 207 -8.16 5.79 -3.86
N GLY A 208 -7.83 6.79 -3.04
CA GLY A 208 -7.70 8.18 -3.47
C GLY A 208 -6.65 8.38 -4.57
N VAL A 209 -5.50 7.69 -4.48
CA VAL A 209 -4.46 7.69 -5.54
C VAL A 209 -5.01 7.11 -6.84
N SER A 210 -5.64 5.93 -6.78
CA SER A 210 -6.22 5.27 -7.96
C SER A 210 -7.29 6.13 -8.63
N LEU A 211 -8.22 6.72 -7.86
CA LEU A 211 -9.24 7.62 -8.37
C LEU A 211 -8.64 8.90 -8.99
N SER A 212 -7.57 9.44 -8.40
CA SER A 212 -6.83 10.58 -8.99
C SER A 212 -6.19 10.21 -10.32
N THR A 213 -5.71 8.98 -10.44
CA THR A 213 -5.14 8.44 -11.68
C THR A 213 -6.21 8.29 -12.76
N LEU A 214 -7.43 7.89 -12.37
CA LEU A 214 -8.63 7.86 -13.21
C LEU A 214 -9.23 9.24 -13.50
N ARG A 215 -8.68 10.33 -12.94
CA ARG A 215 -9.20 11.72 -12.99
C ARG A 215 -10.54 11.91 -12.29
N ASN A 216 -11.01 10.96 -11.50
CA ASN A 216 -12.16 11.13 -10.64
C ASN A 216 -11.75 11.86 -9.35
N TYR A 217 -11.36 13.13 -9.49
CA TYR A 217 -10.86 13.94 -8.39
C TYR A 217 -11.89 14.20 -7.26
N PRO A 218 -13.20 14.37 -7.52
CA PRO A 218 -14.18 14.53 -6.44
C PRO A 218 -14.20 13.35 -5.48
N ASP A 219 -14.23 12.12 -6.01
CA ASP A 219 -14.24 10.93 -5.17
C ASP A 219 -12.85 10.66 -4.57
N ALA A 220 -11.75 10.94 -5.29
CA ALA A 220 -10.40 10.88 -4.72
C ALA A 220 -10.26 11.76 -3.48
N GLN A 221 -10.78 12.99 -3.51
CA GLN A 221 -10.76 13.90 -2.36
C GLN A 221 -11.61 13.39 -1.19
N LYS A 222 -12.73 12.71 -1.45
CA LYS A 222 -13.53 12.07 -0.38
C LYS A 222 -12.70 10.97 0.30
N GLU A 223 -12.05 10.11 -0.49
CA GLU A 223 -11.24 9.02 0.03
C GLU A 223 -10.04 9.54 0.85
N PHE A 224 -9.31 10.56 0.37
CA PHE A 224 -8.23 11.17 1.16
C PHE A 224 -8.73 11.77 2.48
N ARG A 225 -9.92 12.42 2.50
CA ARG A 225 -10.50 12.92 3.74
C ARG A 225 -10.91 11.78 4.69
N VAL A 226 -11.37 10.64 4.17
CA VAL A 226 -11.63 9.44 4.99
C VAL A 226 -10.32 8.94 5.59
N ALA A 227 -9.27 8.78 4.78
CA ALA A 227 -7.96 8.35 5.25
C ALA A 227 -7.41 9.27 6.37
N ILE A 228 -7.49 10.60 6.18
CA ILE A 228 -7.04 11.58 7.17
C ILE A 228 -7.88 11.54 8.46
N ARG A 229 -9.19 11.26 8.39
CA ARG A 229 -10.01 11.09 9.60
C ARG A 229 -9.67 9.81 10.35
N LEU A 230 -9.35 8.73 9.64
CA LEU A 230 -8.97 7.44 10.25
C LEU A 230 -7.57 7.50 10.87
N ASP A 231 -6.62 8.10 10.16
CA ASP A 231 -5.28 8.37 10.68
C ASP A 231 -4.78 9.76 10.26
N PRO A 232 -4.90 10.78 11.13
CA PRO A 232 -4.39 12.13 10.87
C PRO A 232 -2.86 12.21 10.69
N ARG A 233 -2.13 11.15 11.06
CA ARG A 233 -0.68 11.06 10.93
C ARG A 233 -0.23 10.21 9.74
N LEU A 234 -1.15 9.77 8.89
CA LEU A 234 -0.80 9.08 7.65
C LEU A 234 -0.26 10.08 6.63
N PHE A 235 1.07 10.11 6.48
CA PHE A 235 1.78 10.99 5.55
C PHE A 235 1.24 10.88 4.13
N GLU A 236 1.05 9.68 3.63
CA GLU A 236 0.63 9.37 2.28
C GLU A 236 -0.74 10.00 1.94
N ALA A 237 -1.68 10.02 2.88
CA ALA A 237 -2.99 10.63 2.67
C ALA A 237 -2.89 12.14 2.40
N HIS A 238 -2.12 12.85 3.21
CA HIS A 238 -1.89 14.29 3.03
C HIS A 238 -1.08 14.58 1.76
N TYR A 239 0.00 13.85 1.55
CA TYR A 239 0.90 14.03 0.42
C TYR A 239 0.19 13.84 -0.92
N PHE A 240 -0.57 12.75 -1.06
CA PHE A 240 -1.29 12.48 -2.31
C PHE A 240 -2.51 13.36 -2.51
N TYR A 241 -3.16 13.80 -1.45
CA TYR A 241 -4.20 14.80 -1.56
C TYR A 241 -3.65 16.12 -2.13
N GLY A 242 -2.54 16.60 -1.60
CA GLY A 242 -1.85 17.78 -2.13
C GLY A 242 -1.48 17.60 -3.61
N ARG A 243 -0.94 16.45 -3.98
CA ARG A 243 -0.61 16.11 -5.38
C ARG A 243 -1.83 16.08 -6.30
N ALA A 244 -2.96 15.52 -5.84
CA ALA A 244 -4.21 15.53 -6.59
C ALA A 244 -4.74 16.95 -6.82
N CYS A 245 -4.54 17.86 -5.86
CA CYS A 245 -4.86 19.27 -6.03
C CYS A 245 -3.93 19.95 -7.06
N LEU A 246 -2.61 19.70 -6.99
CA LEU A 246 -1.66 20.24 -7.99
C LEU A 246 -1.97 19.78 -9.41
N ALA A 247 -2.31 18.50 -9.59
CA ALA A 247 -2.67 17.96 -10.91
C ALA A 247 -3.88 18.66 -11.55
N GLN A 248 -4.74 19.28 -10.73
CA GLN A 248 -5.88 20.07 -11.17
C GLN A 248 -5.57 21.57 -11.31
N GLY A 249 -4.35 22.02 -11.01
CA GLY A 249 -4.01 23.44 -10.90
C GLY A 249 -4.61 24.14 -9.68
N LYS A 250 -5.15 23.39 -8.72
CA LYS A 250 -5.74 23.92 -7.49
C LYS A 250 -4.67 24.20 -6.43
N PHE A 251 -3.82 25.19 -6.72
CA PHE A 251 -2.65 25.48 -5.91
C PHE A 251 -3.00 25.87 -4.46
N LYS A 252 -4.06 26.67 -4.26
CA LYS A 252 -4.51 27.10 -2.93
C LYS A 252 -4.92 25.91 -2.06
N GLU A 253 -5.68 24.98 -2.62
CA GLU A 253 -6.14 23.77 -1.89
C GLU A 253 -5.01 22.76 -1.63
N ALA A 254 -3.91 22.83 -2.39
CA ALA A 254 -2.75 21.96 -2.18
C ALA A 254 -1.89 22.35 -0.95
N ILE A 255 -1.94 23.60 -0.49
CA ILE A 255 -1.08 24.14 0.58
C ILE A 255 -1.28 23.36 1.89
N GLN A 256 -2.53 23.31 2.38
CA GLN A 256 -2.83 22.70 3.67
C GLN A 256 -2.45 21.20 3.71
N PRO A 257 -2.77 20.38 2.71
CA PRO A 257 -2.30 19.01 2.67
C PRO A 257 -0.77 18.88 2.70
N PHE A 258 -0.02 19.64 1.92
CA PHE A 258 1.45 19.56 1.96
C PHE A 258 2.06 20.07 3.26
N GLN A 259 1.50 21.10 3.87
CA GLN A 259 1.91 21.54 5.21
C GLN A 259 1.66 20.44 6.25
N ALA A 260 0.53 19.73 6.17
CA ALA A 260 0.22 18.62 7.05
C ALA A 260 1.21 17.46 6.82
N ALA A 261 1.48 17.09 5.57
CA ALA A 261 2.47 16.08 5.23
C ALA A 261 3.86 16.42 5.78
N ALA A 262 4.33 17.66 5.61
CA ALA A 262 5.61 18.13 6.13
C ALA A 262 5.68 18.18 7.68
N ARG A 263 4.55 18.35 8.36
CA ARG A 263 4.48 18.21 9.84
C ARG A 263 4.56 16.77 10.30
N VAL A 264 3.89 15.85 9.55
CA VAL A 264 3.89 14.42 9.89
C VAL A 264 5.27 13.80 9.65
N ARG A 265 5.95 14.20 8.56
CA ARG A 265 7.28 13.68 8.20
C ARG A 265 8.21 14.85 7.84
N PRO A 266 8.82 15.50 8.85
CA PRO A 266 9.68 16.68 8.65
C PRO A 266 10.95 16.41 7.83
N GLU A 267 11.38 15.15 7.79
CA GLU A 267 12.52 14.64 7.02
C GLU A 267 12.18 14.33 5.55
N ASP A 268 10.93 14.56 5.11
CA ASP A 268 10.54 14.39 3.71
C ASP A 268 10.70 15.68 2.92
N TYR A 269 11.67 15.69 2.00
CA TYR A 269 11.92 16.86 1.13
C TYR A 269 10.83 17.07 0.07
N GLN A 270 10.05 16.03 -0.26
CA GLN A 270 9.11 16.06 -1.37
C GLN A 270 7.89 16.91 -1.05
N ALA A 271 7.31 16.75 0.13
CA ALA A 271 6.17 17.54 0.58
C ALA A 271 6.52 19.04 0.60
N LEU A 272 7.72 19.38 1.07
CA LEU A 272 8.24 20.76 1.09
C LEU A 272 8.48 21.31 -0.33
N GLY A 273 9.03 20.51 -1.24
CA GLY A 273 9.23 20.88 -2.62
C GLY A 273 7.91 21.17 -3.34
N PHE A 274 6.91 20.29 -3.20
CA PHE A 274 5.57 20.51 -3.78
C PHE A 274 4.80 21.65 -3.10
N LEU A 275 5.04 21.92 -1.83
CA LEU A 275 4.53 23.12 -1.16
C LEU A 275 5.10 24.40 -1.84
N GLY A 276 6.39 24.40 -2.14
CA GLY A 276 7.03 25.46 -2.93
C GLY A 276 6.40 25.62 -4.31
N THR A 277 6.08 24.50 -4.99
CA THR A 277 5.38 24.50 -6.28
C THR A 277 3.98 25.12 -6.16
N ALA A 278 3.23 24.78 -5.11
CA ALA A 278 1.91 25.34 -4.86
C ALA A 278 1.97 26.87 -4.64
N TYR A 279 2.89 27.34 -3.83
CA TYR A 279 3.11 28.77 -3.63
C TYR A 279 3.58 29.50 -4.92
N THR A 280 4.42 28.83 -5.71
CA THR A 280 4.85 29.36 -7.01
C THR A 280 3.65 29.56 -7.96
N GLY A 281 2.74 28.59 -8.00
CA GLY A 281 1.51 28.66 -8.82
C GLY A 281 0.58 29.80 -8.41
N LEU A 282 0.64 30.27 -7.17
CA LEU A 282 -0.11 31.41 -6.65
C LEU A 282 0.64 32.74 -6.76
N GLY A 283 1.91 32.73 -7.16
CA GLY A 283 2.75 33.92 -7.19
C GLY A 283 3.28 34.37 -5.82
N HIS A 284 3.17 33.54 -4.80
CA HIS A 284 3.63 33.79 -3.43
C HIS A 284 5.14 33.54 -3.33
N LYS A 285 5.94 34.48 -3.82
CA LYS A 285 7.39 34.32 -4.02
C LYS A 285 8.17 34.05 -2.73
N ALA A 286 7.84 34.75 -1.65
CA ALA A 286 8.54 34.61 -0.36
C ALA A 286 8.30 33.23 0.27
N GLU A 287 7.06 32.80 0.32
CA GLU A 287 6.66 31.50 0.86
C GLU A 287 7.20 30.35 0.02
N ALA A 288 7.20 30.51 -1.32
CA ALA A 288 7.80 29.54 -2.23
C ALA A 288 9.31 29.41 -1.97
N ALA A 289 10.04 30.52 -1.86
CA ALA A 289 11.47 30.51 -1.57
C ALA A 289 11.78 29.84 -0.22
N ALA A 290 11.02 30.14 0.81
CA ALA A 290 11.17 29.51 2.14
C ALA A 290 10.93 27.99 2.09
N ALA A 291 9.88 27.54 1.38
CA ALA A 291 9.56 26.11 1.23
C ALA A 291 10.66 25.38 0.44
N TYR A 292 11.15 25.94 -0.64
CA TYR A 292 12.25 25.38 -1.43
C TYR A 292 13.57 25.33 -0.65
N ALA A 293 13.92 26.39 0.10
CA ALA A 293 15.12 26.39 0.92
C ALA A 293 15.07 25.25 1.96
N ARG A 294 13.92 25.06 2.62
CA ARG A 294 13.74 23.96 3.55
C ARG A 294 13.82 22.60 2.86
N ALA A 295 13.20 22.43 1.68
CA ALA A 295 13.27 21.21 0.90
C ALA A 295 14.71 20.85 0.53
N ILE A 296 15.54 21.84 0.17
CA ILE A 296 16.96 21.66 -0.16
C ILE A 296 17.74 21.15 1.05
N GLU A 297 17.54 21.74 2.24
CA GLU A 297 18.25 21.31 3.44
C GLU A 297 17.93 19.85 3.78
N VAL A 298 16.65 19.46 3.71
CA VAL A 298 16.25 18.07 3.94
C VAL A 298 16.79 17.15 2.84
N ALA A 299 16.77 17.57 1.56
CA ALA A 299 17.34 16.80 0.46
C ALA A 299 18.86 16.59 0.59
N LYS A 300 19.61 17.59 1.09
CA LYS A 300 21.04 17.45 1.39
C LYS A 300 21.29 16.38 2.46
N GLN A 301 20.50 16.39 3.54
CA GLN A 301 20.59 15.37 4.58
C GLN A 301 20.31 13.96 4.03
N GLN A 302 19.27 13.83 3.22
CA GLN A 302 18.96 12.59 2.53
C GLN A 302 20.09 12.10 1.62
N LEU A 303 20.68 13.02 0.84
CA LEU A 303 21.79 12.69 -0.07
C LEU A 303 23.10 12.37 0.66
N ALA A 304 23.29 12.87 1.88
CA ALA A 304 24.42 12.48 2.72
C ALA A 304 24.34 10.99 3.14
N VAL A 305 23.11 10.48 3.37
CA VAL A 305 22.87 9.08 3.72
C VAL A 305 22.75 8.21 2.47
N ASN A 306 22.06 8.70 1.43
CA ASN A 306 21.84 7.99 0.16
C ASN A 306 22.23 8.88 -1.03
N PRO A 307 23.50 8.93 -1.43
CA PRO A 307 23.97 9.74 -2.56
C PRO A 307 23.34 9.37 -3.91
N GLY A 308 22.74 8.17 -4.00
CA GLY A 308 22.05 7.65 -5.18
C GLY A 308 20.56 7.97 -5.22
N ASP A 309 20.03 8.78 -4.30
CA ASP A 309 18.65 9.24 -4.35
C ASP A 309 18.44 10.24 -5.50
N VAL A 310 18.15 9.69 -6.67
CA VAL A 310 17.96 10.45 -7.90
C VAL A 310 16.79 11.44 -7.77
N ARG A 311 15.77 11.10 -6.96
CA ARG A 311 14.62 11.96 -6.73
C ARG A 311 14.98 13.19 -5.91
N ALA A 312 15.76 13.03 -4.86
CA ALA A 312 16.29 14.15 -4.10
C ALA A 312 17.13 15.10 -4.98
N LEU A 313 17.94 14.54 -5.90
CA LEU A 313 18.74 15.32 -6.83
C LEU A 313 17.87 16.15 -7.78
N TYR A 314 16.90 15.55 -8.49
CA TYR A 314 16.16 16.32 -9.50
C TYR A 314 15.13 17.28 -8.88
N LEU A 315 14.43 16.92 -7.79
CA LEU A 315 13.54 17.85 -7.09
C LEU A 315 14.32 18.99 -6.43
N GLY A 316 15.45 18.67 -5.80
CA GLY A 316 16.33 19.67 -5.22
C GLY A 316 16.97 20.58 -6.27
N ALA A 317 17.28 20.08 -7.47
CA ALA A 317 17.77 20.89 -8.59
C ALA A 317 16.75 21.96 -9.01
N VAL A 318 15.47 21.59 -9.12
CA VAL A 318 14.39 22.54 -9.40
C VAL A 318 14.27 23.56 -8.27
N ALA A 319 14.30 23.11 -7.02
CA ALA A 319 14.23 23.98 -5.85
C ALA A 319 15.40 25.01 -5.84
N TRP A 320 16.65 24.56 -6.10
CA TRP A 320 17.81 25.45 -6.24
C TRP A 320 17.61 26.51 -7.34
N ALA A 321 17.08 26.12 -8.50
CA ALA A 321 16.79 27.05 -9.58
C ALA A 321 15.76 28.11 -9.19
N ARG A 322 14.72 27.70 -8.44
CA ARG A 322 13.63 28.56 -7.98
C ARG A 322 14.09 29.62 -6.97
N ILE A 323 15.10 29.33 -6.19
CA ILE A 323 15.70 30.32 -5.26
C ILE A 323 16.92 31.05 -5.86
N GLY A 324 17.19 30.90 -7.18
CA GLY A 324 18.23 31.66 -7.91
C GLY A 324 19.63 31.02 -7.90
N HIS A 325 19.84 29.89 -7.30
CA HIS A 325 21.15 29.22 -7.21
C HIS A 325 21.42 28.35 -8.44
N ARG A 326 21.68 29.00 -9.57
CA ARG A 326 21.84 28.36 -10.88
C ARG A 326 22.96 27.33 -10.96
N LYS A 327 24.10 27.57 -10.30
CA LYS A 327 25.27 26.67 -10.34
C LYS A 327 24.94 25.33 -9.64
N GLU A 328 24.37 25.39 -8.46
CA GLU A 328 23.96 24.23 -7.65
C GLU A 328 22.85 23.44 -8.36
N ALA A 329 21.88 24.14 -8.93
CA ALA A 329 20.79 23.55 -9.70
C ALA A 329 21.32 22.70 -10.86
N LEU A 330 22.22 23.25 -11.69
CA LEU A 330 22.82 22.54 -12.81
C LEU A 330 23.71 21.37 -12.35
N ALA A 331 24.45 21.54 -11.26
CA ALA A 331 25.29 20.48 -10.70
C ALA A 331 24.45 19.28 -10.22
N TRP A 332 23.32 19.53 -9.55
CA TRP A 332 22.42 18.45 -9.11
C TRP A 332 21.69 17.79 -10.28
N ALA A 333 21.26 18.55 -11.27
CA ALA A 333 20.67 18.00 -12.49
C ALA A 333 21.65 17.10 -13.27
N ALA A 334 22.92 17.51 -13.38
CA ALA A 334 23.96 16.69 -14.01
C ALA A 334 24.16 15.37 -13.26
N LYS A 335 24.18 15.38 -11.92
CA LYS A 335 24.25 14.17 -11.09
C LYS A 335 23.03 13.26 -11.31
N ALA A 336 21.82 13.83 -11.37
CA ALA A 336 20.62 13.06 -11.62
C ALA A 336 20.66 12.37 -12.99
N LEU A 337 21.06 13.09 -14.04
CA LEU A 337 21.23 12.54 -15.39
C LEU A 337 22.34 11.49 -15.46
N ALA A 338 23.44 11.64 -14.71
CA ALA A 338 24.51 10.66 -14.65
C ALA A 338 24.04 9.33 -14.03
N LEU A 339 23.12 9.39 -13.06
CA LEU A 339 22.53 8.21 -12.44
C LEU A 339 21.51 7.49 -13.34
N ASP A 340 20.65 8.26 -14.05
CA ASP A 340 19.67 7.69 -14.98
C ASP A 340 19.22 8.71 -16.02
N SER A 341 19.92 8.74 -17.16
CA SER A 341 19.62 9.66 -18.28
C SER A 341 18.42 9.24 -19.14
N LYS A 342 17.85 8.05 -18.91
CA LYS A 342 16.72 7.52 -19.70
C LYS A 342 15.41 7.53 -18.92
N ASP A 343 15.45 7.70 -17.62
CA ASP A 343 14.25 7.72 -16.78
C ASP A 343 13.39 8.96 -17.06
N SER A 344 12.11 8.74 -17.34
CA SER A 344 11.18 9.80 -17.71
C SER A 344 10.95 10.81 -16.60
N ALA A 345 11.01 10.40 -15.32
CA ALA A 345 10.86 11.32 -14.20
C ALA A 345 12.08 12.22 -14.04
N VAL A 346 13.29 11.71 -14.29
CA VAL A 346 14.52 12.49 -14.32
C VAL A 346 14.46 13.52 -15.46
N LEU A 347 14.17 13.06 -16.68
CA LEU A 347 14.09 13.92 -17.85
C LEU A 347 13.03 15.02 -17.70
N TYR A 348 11.86 14.67 -17.12
CA TYR A 348 10.80 15.64 -16.88
C TYR A 348 11.25 16.76 -15.94
N ASN A 349 11.79 16.41 -14.77
CA ASN A 349 12.20 17.40 -13.78
C ASN A 349 13.44 18.21 -14.22
N VAL A 350 14.36 17.61 -14.96
CA VAL A 350 15.47 18.35 -15.58
C VAL A 350 14.95 19.29 -16.67
N GLY A 351 13.94 18.89 -17.43
CA GLY A 351 13.23 19.76 -18.36
C GLY A 351 12.57 20.96 -17.66
N CYS A 352 11.91 20.73 -16.53
CA CYS A 352 11.37 21.79 -15.66
C CYS A 352 12.47 22.75 -15.17
N LEU A 353 13.60 22.20 -14.68
CA LEU A 353 14.76 22.99 -14.30
C LEU A 353 15.22 23.91 -15.45
N TYR A 354 15.43 23.35 -16.64
CA TYR A 354 15.87 24.15 -17.81
C TYR A 354 14.86 25.23 -18.16
N ALA A 355 13.55 24.96 -18.08
CA ALA A 355 12.53 25.97 -18.32
C ALA A 355 12.57 27.10 -17.28
N VAL A 356 12.74 26.77 -15.99
CA VAL A 356 12.93 27.74 -14.89
C VAL A 356 14.17 28.63 -15.17
N LEU A 357 15.26 28.04 -15.66
CA LEU A 357 16.50 28.74 -16.01
C LEU A 357 16.47 29.44 -17.40
N ARG A 358 15.30 29.45 -18.08
CA ARG A 358 15.15 30.02 -19.42
C ARG A 358 16.01 29.36 -20.52
N ARG A 359 16.40 28.12 -20.32
CA ARG A 359 17.12 27.28 -21.29
C ARG A 359 16.10 26.52 -22.14
N THR A 360 15.43 27.22 -23.04
CA THR A 360 14.26 26.75 -23.78
C THR A 360 14.52 25.51 -24.62
N GLU A 361 15.62 25.48 -25.41
CA GLU A 361 15.87 24.33 -26.30
C GLU A 361 16.19 23.05 -25.53
N GLU A 362 16.98 23.14 -24.46
CA GLU A 362 17.27 21.98 -23.61
C GLU A 362 16.03 21.49 -22.87
N ALA A 363 15.17 22.40 -22.40
CA ALA A 363 13.89 22.03 -21.80
C ALA A 363 13.02 21.27 -22.82
N LEU A 364 12.89 21.80 -24.05
CA LEU A 364 12.11 21.15 -25.10
C LEU A 364 12.69 19.78 -25.52
N GLU A 365 14.03 19.62 -25.51
CA GLU A 365 14.66 18.35 -25.81
C GLU A 365 14.29 17.28 -24.76
N CYS A 366 14.40 17.62 -23.47
CA CYS A 366 13.98 16.73 -22.38
C CYS A 366 12.49 16.37 -22.47
N LEU A 367 11.63 17.38 -22.66
CA LEU A 367 10.18 17.18 -22.73
C LEU A 367 9.75 16.37 -23.95
N ARG A 368 10.43 16.47 -25.09
CA ARG A 368 10.21 15.59 -26.26
C ARG A 368 10.44 14.12 -25.93
N LYS A 369 11.53 13.81 -25.22
CA LYS A 369 11.83 12.44 -24.78
C LYS A 369 10.75 11.91 -23.81
N VAL A 370 10.32 12.77 -22.89
CA VAL A 370 9.27 12.49 -21.90
C VAL A 370 7.92 12.19 -22.57
N VAL A 371 7.48 13.03 -23.53
CA VAL A 371 6.22 12.79 -24.24
C VAL A 371 6.27 11.51 -25.07
N ARG A 372 7.42 11.21 -25.73
CA ARG A 372 7.60 9.96 -26.48
C ARG A 372 7.58 8.71 -25.60
N SER A 373 7.91 8.81 -24.31
CA SER A 373 7.82 7.69 -23.36
C SER A 373 6.41 7.45 -22.83
N GLY A 374 5.41 8.21 -23.28
CA GLY A 374 4.02 8.06 -22.84
C GLY A 374 3.63 8.86 -21.60
N TRP A 375 4.48 9.82 -21.17
CA TRP A 375 4.15 10.69 -20.05
C TRP A 375 2.91 11.55 -20.32
N ARG A 376 2.12 11.78 -19.30
CA ARG A 376 0.83 12.49 -19.43
C ARG A 376 1.02 13.97 -19.73
N LYS A 377 0.53 14.42 -20.89
CA LYS A 377 0.61 15.82 -21.35
C LYS A 377 -0.07 16.82 -20.40
N GLU A 378 -1.08 16.40 -19.65
CA GLU A 378 -1.80 17.27 -18.71
C GLU A 378 -0.95 17.76 -17.54
N TRP A 379 -0.05 16.91 -17.03
CA TRP A 379 0.91 17.36 -16.03
C TRP A 379 1.80 18.45 -16.57
N ILE A 380 2.29 18.25 -17.80
CA ILE A 380 3.14 19.23 -18.50
C ILE A 380 2.39 20.55 -18.70
N LYS A 381 1.10 20.51 -19.07
CA LYS A 381 0.26 21.70 -19.29
C LYS A 381 0.09 22.56 -18.03
N ASN A 382 -0.09 21.94 -16.89
CA ASN A 382 -0.44 22.60 -15.64
C ASN A 382 0.76 22.95 -14.76
N ASP A 383 1.95 22.45 -15.09
CA ASP A 383 3.14 22.68 -14.27
C ASP A 383 3.58 24.15 -14.30
N PRO A 384 3.65 24.84 -13.13
CA PRO A 384 4.10 26.23 -13.08
C PRO A 384 5.59 26.38 -13.43
N ASP A 385 6.40 25.33 -13.32
CA ASP A 385 7.81 25.35 -13.72
C ASP A 385 7.98 25.50 -15.23
N LEU A 386 6.98 25.12 -16.02
CA LEU A 386 6.95 25.22 -17.47
C LEU A 386 6.25 26.49 -18.00
N SER A 387 5.88 27.40 -17.10
CA SER A 387 5.16 28.65 -17.49
C SER A 387 5.89 29.46 -18.55
N SER A 388 7.22 29.47 -18.54
CA SER A 388 8.05 30.18 -19.53
C SER A 388 7.98 29.62 -20.96
N LEU A 389 7.46 28.40 -21.12
CA LEU A 389 7.34 27.72 -22.41
C LEU A 389 5.93 27.80 -23.01
N ARG A 390 4.93 28.27 -22.28
CA ARG A 390 3.52 28.24 -22.72
C ARG A 390 3.25 28.89 -24.03
N GLU A 391 3.92 30.07 -24.29
CA GLU A 391 3.81 30.82 -25.52
C GLU A 391 4.73 30.29 -26.65
N ASN A 392 5.56 29.29 -26.38
CA ASN A 392 6.48 28.74 -27.36
C ASN A 392 5.78 27.78 -28.32
N ALA A 393 5.82 28.06 -29.62
CA ALA A 393 5.15 27.27 -30.65
C ALA A 393 5.64 25.81 -30.73
N LYS A 394 6.93 25.51 -30.42
CA LYS A 394 7.45 24.14 -30.37
C LYS A 394 6.87 23.38 -29.18
N PHE A 395 6.69 24.05 -28.03
CA PHE A 395 6.07 23.50 -26.85
C PHE A 395 4.59 23.20 -27.08
N GLN A 396 3.85 24.12 -27.69
CA GLN A 396 2.43 23.91 -28.00
C GLN A 396 2.24 22.72 -28.96
N ARG A 397 3.06 22.61 -30.01
CA ARG A 397 3.06 21.45 -30.92
C ARG A 397 3.41 20.14 -30.25
N LEU A 398 4.26 20.16 -29.22
CA LEU A 398 4.60 18.97 -28.44
C LEU A 398 3.40 18.44 -27.64
N LEU A 399 2.49 19.35 -27.22
CA LEU A 399 1.32 19.03 -26.39
C LEU A 399 0.02 18.85 -27.21
N ALA A 400 0.01 19.24 -28.45
CA ALA A 400 -1.06 18.91 -29.38
C ALA A 400 -1.04 17.41 -29.71
#